data_aa21f33518ec3e6ad0b09ceb92a92d28
#
_entry.id   aa21f33518ec3e6ad0b09ceb92a92d28
#
_cell.length_a   1.000
_cell.length_b   1.000
_cell.length_c   1.000
_cell.angle_alpha   90.00
_cell.angle_beta   90.00
_cell.angle_gamma   90.00
#
_symmetry.space_group_name_H-M   'P 1'
#
loop_
_entity.id
_entity.type
_entity.pdbx_description
1 polymer ?
#
loop_
_entity_poly.entity_id
_entity_poly.type
_entity_poly.pdbx_seq_one_letter_code
_entity_poly.pdbx_strand_id
1 'polypeptide(L)'
;MRQLNTICIKFKFTIFYGLKFLKFTPIFSIASGEFGMTYHKNSEAIARLSSEEYWVTQENGTERPGTGKLLKNKEPGIYVDIVSGEPLFLSDDKYESGCGWPSFTKPVEASYLNEISDTTHGMIRTEVRSTNGDSHLGHVFPDGPKDRGGLRYCINSASLRFVHVDDMEAEGYGKYVALMGE
;
A
#
# COMPACT_ATOMS: atom_id res chain seq x y z
N MET A 1 -3.71 -29.72 21.30
CA MET A 1 -4.47 -28.97 22.32
C MET A 1 -3.55 -27.91 22.89
N ARG A 2 -3.63 -26.66 22.47
CA ARG A 2 -2.96 -25.51 23.10
C ARG A 2 -4.05 -24.54 23.53
N GLN A 3 -4.06 -24.24 24.83
CA GLN A 3 -5.05 -23.37 25.48
C GLN A 3 -4.77 -21.90 25.12
N LEU A 4 -5.81 -21.21 24.73
CA LEU A 4 -5.87 -19.76 24.59
C LEU A 4 -5.98 -19.14 25.99
N ASN A 5 -4.98 -18.37 26.39
CA ASN A 5 -5.03 -17.57 27.62
C ASN A 5 -5.79 -16.26 27.36
N THR A 6 -6.99 -16.20 27.87
CA THR A 6 -7.80 -14.97 27.93
C THR A 6 -7.33 -14.12 29.07
N ILE A 7 -6.74 -12.95 28.80
CA ILE A 7 -6.42 -11.95 29.81
C ILE A 7 -7.68 -11.14 30.13
N CYS A 8 -8.24 -11.38 31.32
CA CYS A 8 -9.40 -10.63 31.79
C CYS A 8 -8.90 -9.47 32.68
N ILE A 9 -8.94 -8.23 32.17
CA ILE A 9 -8.65 -7.03 32.95
C ILE A 9 -9.93 -6.58 33.66
N LYS A 10 -10.01 -6.76 34.97
CA LYS A 10 -11.09 -6.26 35.80
C LYS A 10 -10.77 -4.85 36.29
N PHE A 11 -11.47 -3.86 35.81
CA PHE A 11 -11.52 -2.54 36.44
C PHE A 11 -12.71 -2.49 37.42
N LYS A 12 -12.41 -2.34 38.74
CA LYS A 12 -13.41 -2.01 39.76
C LYS A 12 -13.46 -0.49 39.92
N PHE A 13 -14.54 0.14 39.50
CA PHE A 13 -14.91 1.47 39.97
C PHE A 13 -16.08 1.36 40.93
N THR A 14 -15.87 1.73 42.19
CA THR A 14 -16.93 1.86 43.18
C THR A 14 -17.28 3.33 43.29
N ILE A 15 -18.47 3.71 42.84
CA ILE A 15 -19.08 5.00 43.18
C ILE A 15 -20.36 4.71 43.98
N PHE A 16 -20.36 5.15 45.23
CA PHE A 16 -21.51 5.13 46.13
C PHE A 16 -22.32 6.42 45.86
N TYR A 17 -23.52 6.32 45.35
CA TYR A 17 -24.67 7.19 45.67
C TYR A 17 -25.95 6.51 45.18
N GLY A 18 -26.93 6.41 46.11
CA GLY A 18 -28.17 5.67 45.96
C GLY A 18 -29.05 6.14 44.83
N LEU A 19 -29.61 5.24 44.11
CA LEU A 19 -31.00 5.01 43.67
C LEU A 19 -31.04 4.01 42.52
N LYS A 20 -31.85 2.95 42.70
CA LYS A 20 -32.41 2.00 41.71
C LYS A 20 -31.43 1.36 40.71
N PHE A 21 -31.17 0.09 40.92
CA PHE A 21 -30.52 -0.83 40.00
C PHE A 21 -31.27 -0.89 38.67
N LEU A 22 -30.83 -0.18 37.66
CA LEU A 22 -31.06 -0.56 36.28
C LEU A 22 -29.88 -1.49 35.88
N LYS A 23 -30.17 -2.77 35.63
CA LYS A 23 -29.19 -3.70 35.07
C LYS A 23 -28.95 -3.29 33.61
N PHE A 24 -27.91 -2.50 33.36
CA PHE A 24 -27.42 -2.28 32.03
C PHE A 24 -26.52 -3.48 31.68
N THR A 25 -27.02 -4.41 30.92
CA THR A 25 -26.19 -5.41 30.24
C THR A 25 -25.61 -4.74 29.00
N PRO A 26 -24.29 -4.51 28.92
CA PRO A 26 -23.72 -4.09 27.63
C PRO A 26 -23.78 -5.29 26.69
N ILE A 27 -24.65 -5.23 25.71
CA ILE A 27 -24.59 -6.12 24.56
C ILE A 27 -23.39 -5.63 23.73
N PHE A 28 -22.19 -6.12 24.03
CA PHE A 28 -21.07 -6.05 23.12
C PHE A 28 -21.30 -7.15 22.07
N SER A 29 -22.06 -6.81 21.03
CA SER A 29 -22.01 -7.55 19.77
C SER A 29 -20.66 -7.20 19.13
N ILE A 30 -19.68 -8.08 19.30
CA ILE A 30 -18.48 -8.07 18.44
C ILE A 30 -18.99 -8.63 17.11
N ALA A 31 -19.50 -7.75 16.25
CA ALA A 31 -19.57 -8.04 14.84
C ALA A 31 -18.11 -8.19 14.39
N SER A 32 -17.72 -9.39 14.03
CA SER A 32 -16.51 -9.67 13.23
C SER A 32 -16.74 -9.09 11.83
N GLY A 33 -16.78 -7.76 11.73
CA GLY A 33 -16.68 -7.04 10.47
C GLY A 33 -15.20 -6.97 10.15
N GLU A 34 -14.78 -7.59 9.06
CA GLU A 34 -13.54 -7.21 8.41
C GLU A 34 -13.62 -5.70 8.18
N PHE A 35 -12.84 -4.95 8.97
CA PHE A 35 -12.66 -3.52 8.76
C PHE A 35 -11.73 -3.42 7.54
N GLY A 36 -12.29 -3.61 6.35
CA GLY A 36 -11.57 -3.39 5.11
C GLY A 36 -11.10 -1.94 5.08
N MET A 37 -9.78 -1.72 4.96
CA MET A 37 -9.25 -0.38 4.75
C MET A 37 -9.88 0.20 3.48
N THR A 38 -10.46 1.39 3.59
CA THR A 38 -10.95 2.14 2.44
C THR A 38 -9.86 3.12 2.01
N TYR A 39 -9.34 2.92 0.80
CA TYR A 39 -8.34 3.79 0.22
C TYR A 39 -9.03 4.95 -0.52
N HIS A 40 -8.48 6.14 -0.43
CA HIS A 40 -8.97 7.32 -1.15
C HIS A 40 -7.87 8.38 -1.28
N LYS A 41 -8.02 9.28 -2.22
CA LYS A 41 -7.11 10.41 -2.40
C LYS A 41 -7.15 11.29 -1.14
N ASN A 42 -6.03 11.36 -0.43
CA ASN A 42 -5.94 11.99 0.89
C ASN A 42 -5.25 13.36 0.78
N SER A 43 -6.01 14.44 0.97
CA SER A 43 -5.49 15.81 0.89
C SER A 43 -4.44 16.14 1.96
N GLU A 44 -4.52 15.52 3.15
CA GLU A 44 -3.51 15.72 4.19
C GLU A 44 -2.20 15.00 3.84
N ALA A 45 -2.27 13.82 3.21
CA ALA A 45 -1.09 13.13 2.71
C ALA A 45 -0.44 13.96 1.60
N ILE A 46 -1.23 14.47 0.64
CA ILE A 46 -0.73 15.35 -0.44
C ILE A 46 -0.03 16.58 0.12
N ALA A 47 -0.57 17.21 1.17
CA ALA A 47 0.03 18.41 1.79
C ALA A 47 1.39 18.12 2.48
N ARG A 48 1.71 16.85 2.76
CA ARG A 48 2.99 16.45 3.39
C ARG A 48 4.03 15.99 2.37
N LEU A 49 3.68 15.85 1.11
CA LEU A 49 4.59 15.43 0.06
C LEU A 49 5.74 16.44 -0.10
N SER A 50 6.93 15.93 -0.33
CA SER A 50 8.03 16.76 -0.83
C SER A 50 7.70 17.30 -2.22
N SER A 51 8.46 18.30 -2.69
CA SER A 51 8.25 18.86 -4.02
C SER A 51 8.39 17.81 -5.14
N GLU A 52 9.30 16.83 -5.00
CA GLU A 52 9.48 15.77 -5.97
C GLU A 52 8.32 14.76 -5.93
N GLU A 53 7.90 14.34 -4.74
CA GLU A 53 6.76 13.42 -4.58
C GLU A 53 5.46 14.04 -5.12
N TYR A 54 5.23 15.33 -4.85
CA TYR A 54 4.10 16.07 -5.39
C TYR A 54 4.16 16.17 -6.92
N TRP A 55 5.30 16.59 -7.46
CA TRP A 55 5.49 16.70 -8.89
C TRP A 55 5.28 15.37 -9.62
N VAL A 56 5.81 14.27 -9.06
CA VAL A 56 5.61 12.94 -9.65
C VAL A 56 4.16 12.51 -9.57
N THR A 57 3.54 12.55 -8.37
CA THR A 57 2.22 11.94 -8.16
C THR A 57 1.06 12.79 -8.69
N GLN A 58 1.17 14.13 -8.63
CA GLN A 58 0.08 15.06 -8.94
C GLN A 58 0.24 15.78 -10.29
N GLU A 59 1.46 15.90 -10.80
CA GLU A 59 1.76 16.62 -12.05
C GLU A 59 2.35 15.72 -13.15
N ASN A 60 2.25 14.40 -12.99
CA ASN A 60 2.75 13.38 -13.93
C ASN A 60 4.26 13.51 -14.22
N GLY A 61 5.03 13.91 -13.21
CA GLY A 61 6.48 14.00 -13.30
C GLY A 61 7.16 12.62 -13.30
N THR A 62 8.44 12.61 -13.62
CA THR A 62 9.28 11.40 -13.56
C THR A 62 10.56 11.74 -12.80
N GLU A 63 10.81 11.07 -11.68
CA GLU A 63 12.04 11.25 -10.92
C GLU A 63 13.27 10.93 -11.77
N ARG A 64 14.43 11.50 -11.43
CA ARG A 64 15.67 11.25 -12.16
C ARG A 64 16.10 9.79 -12.05
N PRO A 65 16.49 9.12 -13.15
CA PRO A 65 16.91 7.72 -13.10
C PRO A 65 18.09 7.51 -12.16
N GLY A 66 18.04 6.45 -11.38
CA GLY A 66 19.09 6.05 -10.44
C GLY A 66 19.09 6.80 -9.10
N THR A 67 18.19 7.75 -8.86
CA THR A 67 18.15 8.57 -7.64
C THR A 67 17.10 8.15 -6.63
N GLY A 68 16.10 7.36 -7.04
CA GLY A 68 14.96 6.98 -6.23
C GLY A 68 15.35 6.22 -4.95
N LYS A 69 14.80 6.64 -3.80
CA LYS A 69 15.12 6.08 -2.46
C LYS A 69 14.86 4.57 -2.37
N LEU A 70 13.84 4.08 -3.07
CA LEU A 70 13.41 2.67 -3.03
C LEU A 70 14.01 1.82 -4.16
N LEU A 71 14.82 2.41 -5.06
CA LEU A 71 15.43 1.69 -6.17
C LEU A 71 16.23 0.47 -5.68
N LYS A 72 17.07 0.65 -4.68
CA LYS A 72 17.95 -0.39 -4.14
C LYS A 72 17.35 -1.14 -2.93
N ASN A 73 16.11 -0.82 -2.54
CA ASN A 73 15.46 -1.51 -1.43
C ASN A 73 15.21 -2.98 -1.79
N LYS A 74 15.66 -3.91 -0.94
CA LYS A 74 15.50 -5.38 -1.07
C LYS A 74 14.87 -5.99 0.18
N GLU A 75 14.45 -5.15 1.12
CA GLU A 75 13.78 -5.61 2.33
C GLU A 75 12.44 -6.26 2.00
N PRO A 76 12.04 -7.31 2.73
CA PRO A 76 10.72 -7.94 2.56
C PRO A 76 9.61 -7.00 3.03
N GLY A 77 8.56 -6.89 2.22
CA GLY A 77 7.44 -6.00 2.55
C GLY A 77 6.59 -5.63 1.35
N ILE A 78 5.78 -4.58 1.53
CA ILE A 78 4.83 -4.10 0.54
C ILE A 78 5.11 -2.64 0.18
N TYR A 79 4.93 -2.33 -1.10
CA TYR A 79 4.97 -0.97 -1.65
C TYR A 79 3.55 -0.48 -1.84
N VAL A 80 3.23 0.65 -1.23
CA VAL A 80 1.89 1.26 -1.24
C VAL A 80 1.94 2.65 -1.87
N ASP A 81 0.81 3.14 -2.38
CA ASP A 81 0.70 4.52 -2.84
C ASP A 81 0.97 5.51 -1.69
N ILE A 82 1.85 6.47 -1.91
CA ILE A 82 2.21 7.47 -0.89
C ILE A 82 1.05 8.40 -0.51
N VAL A 83 0.03 8.54 -1.37
CA VAL A 83 -1.12 9.42 -1.18
C VAL A 83 -2.28 8.71 -0.49
N SER A 84 -2.71 7.55 -1.01
CA SER A 84 -3.89 6.84 -0.52
C SER A 84 -3.57 5.71 0.45
N GLY A 85 -2.33 5.20 0.43
CA GLY A 85 -1.93 4.00 1.17
C GLY A 85 -2.42 2.71 0.53
N GLU A 86 -3.02 2.72 -0.68
CA GLU A 86 -3.46 1.49 -1.33
C GLU A 86 -2.28 0.59 -1.69
N PRO A 87 -2.41 -0.74 -1.52
CA PRO A 87 -1.34 -1.70 -1.77
C PRO A 87 -1.11 -1.87 -3.26
N LEU A 88 0.14 -1.76 -3.71
CA LEU A 88 0.46 -1.77 -5.14
C LEU A 88 1.32 -2.97 -5.52
N PHE A 89 2.45 -3.20 -4.83
CA PHE A 89 3.41 -4.25 -5.20
C PHE A 89 4.03 -4.92 -3.97
N LEU A 90 4.36 -6.21 -4.08
CA LEU A 90 5.15 -6.92 -3.08
C LEU A 90 6.65 -6.87 -3.41
N SER A 91 7.49 -7.00 -2.38
CA SER A 91 8.95 -7.10 -2.55
C SER A 91 9.36 -8.27 -3.45
N ASP A 92 8.62 -9.38 -3.41
CA ASP A 92 8.88 -10.60 -4.16
C ASP A 92 8.72 -10.41 -5.67
N ASP A 93 7.89 -9.45 -6.06
CA ASP A 93 7.69 -9.09 -7.46
C ASP A 93 8.68 -8.06 -7.97
N LYS A 94 9.50 -7.48 -7.06
CA LYS A 94 10.53 -6.53 -7.42
C LYS A 94 11.76 -7.21 -8.01
N TYR A 95 12.36 -6.60 -9.04
CA TYR A 95 13.58 -7.10 -9.64
C TYR A 95 14.46 -5.96 -10.19
N GLU A 96 15.72 -6.26 -10.45
CA GLU A 96 16.67 -5.30 -11.03
C GLU A 96 16.60 -5.34 -12.57
N SER A 97 15.90 -4.39 -13.16
CA SER A 97 15.77 -4.26 -14.61
C SER A 97 16.89 -3.44 -15.25
N GLY A 98 17.65 -2.69 -14.46
CA GLY A 98 18.67 -1.75 -14.95
C GLY A 98 18.13 -0.44 -15.55
N CYS A 99 16.81 -0.21 -15.53
CA CYS A 99 16.20 0.98 -16.13
C CYS A 99 16.41 2.27 -15.32
N GLY A 100 16.80 2.16 -14.05
CA GLY A 100 17.01 3.30 -13.15
C GLY A 100 15.84 3.62 -12.23
N TRP A 101 14.78 2.86 -12.26
CA TRP A 101 13.60 2.95 -11.39
C TRP A 101 13.23 1.58 -10.79
N PRO A 102 12.54 1.53 -9.63
CA PRO A 102 11.95 0.32 -9.11
C PRO A 102 11.13 -0.40 -10.18
N SER A 103 11.37 -1.68 -10.37
CA SER A 103 10.70 -2.50 -11.38
C SER A 103 10.04 -3.70 -10.74
N PHE A 104 8.78 -3.96 -11.12
CA PHE A 104 7.98 -5.07 -10.62
C PHE A 104 7.39 -5.88 -11.76
N THR A 105 7.15 -7.17 -11.52
CA THR A 105 6.61 -8.08 -12.55
C THR A 105 5.09 -8.09 -12.60
N LYS A 106 4.43 -7.83 -11.47
CA LYS A 106 2.98 -7.77 -11.36
C LYS A 106 2.56 -6.89 -10.17
N PRO A 107 1.35 -6.31 -10.17
CA PRO A 107 0.76 -5.71 -8.98
C PRO A 107 0.26 -6.79 -8.01
N VAL A 108 0.05 -6.41 -6.73
CA VAL A 108 -0.55 -7.28 -5.73
C VAL A 108 -2.00 -7.61 -6.05
N GLU A 109 -2.73 -6.62 -6.56
CA GLU A 109 -4.09 -6.77 -7.10
C GLU A 109 -4.24 -5.81 -8.31
N ALA A 110 -4.66 -6.33 -9.45
CA ALA A 110 -4.83 -5.51 -10.67
C ALA A 110 -5.86 -4.38 -10.50
N SER A 111 -6.83 -4.55 -9.62
CA SER A 111 -7.88 -3.56 -9.33
C SER A 111 -7.38 -2.26 -8.69
N TYR A 112 -6.17 -2.27 -8.13
CA TYR A 112 -5.55 -1.07 -7.56
C TYR A 112 -4.77 -0.24 -8.57
N LEU A 113 -4.69 -0.69 -9.83
CA LEU A 113 -4.01 0.03 -10.89
C LEU A 113 -4.97 0.38 -12.04
N ASN A 114 -4.84 1.59 -12.54
CA ASN A 114 -5.43 2.05 -13.79
C ASN A 114 -4.34 2.17 -14.86
N GLU A 115 -4.54 1.55 -16.00
CA GLU A 115 -3.64 1.63 -17.15
C GLU A 115 -4.27 2.56 -18.19
N ILE A 116 -3.54 3.62 -18.58
CA ILE A 116 -4.03 4.68 -19.46
C ILE A 116 -3.05 4.85 -20.62
N SER A 117 -3.56 5.02 -21.84
CA SER A 117 -2.71 5.32 -22.98
C SER A 117 -2.06 6.69 -22.82
N ASP A 118 -0.73 6.73 -22.85
CA ASP A 118 0.07 7.95 -22.80
C ASP A 118 0.76 8.19 -24.14
N THR A 119 0.39 9.30 -24.80
CA THR A 119 0.94 9.71 -26.10
C THR A 119 1.85 10.94 -25.98
N THR A 120 2.24 11.32 -24.78
CA THR A 120 3.13 12.47 -24.55
C THR A 120 4.56 12.20 -25.02
N HIS A 121 5.32 13.27 -25.21
CA HIS A 121 6.72 13.23 -25.64
C HIS A 121 6.98 12.48 -26.96
N GLY A 122 5.96 12.36 -27.84
CA GLY A 122 6.08 11.65 -29.12
C GLY A 122 6.23 10.13 -29.01
N MET A 123 5.92 9.55 -27.84
CA MET A 123 5.94 8.11 -27.57
C MET A 123 4.51 7.59 -27.39
N ILE A 124 4.33 6.29 -27.60
CA ILE A 124 3.10 5.58 -27.23
C ILE A 124 3.48 4.63 -26.10
N ARG A 125 2.96 4.88 -24.90
CA ARG A 125 3.24 4.11 -23.69
C ARG A 125 1.93 3.82 -22.95
N THR A 126 2.00 2.95 -21.95
CA THR A 126 0.90 2.71 -21.02
C THR A 126 1.29 3.28 -19.66
N GLU A 127 0.67 4.40 -19.30
CA GLU A 127 0.80 5.00 -17.95
C GLU A 127 0.11 4.12 -16.93
N VAL A 128 0.71 4.00 -15.76
CA VAL A 128 0.14 3.32 -14.59
C VAL A 128 -0.15 4.35 -13.51
N ARG A 129 -1.39 4.36 -13.03
CA ARG A 129 -1.87 5.20 -11.94
C ARG A 129 -2.48 4.35 -10.84
N SER A 130 -2.43 4.82 -9.60
CA SER A 130 -3.18 4.21 -8.52
C SER A 130 -4.68 4.47 -8.66
N THR A 131 -5.53 3.48 -8.37
CA THR A 131 -6.98 3.57 -8.60
C THR A 131 -7.65 4.56 -7.66
N ASN A 132 -7.31 4.50 -6.37
CA ASN A 132 -7.98 5.30 -5.34
C ASN A 132 -7.23 6.61 -5.03
N GLY A 133 -5.90 6.61 -5.13
CA GLY A 133 -5.08 7.81 -4.94
C GLY A 133 -5.03 8.72 -6.15
N ASP A 134 -5.29 8.16 -7.34
CA ASP A 134 -5.09 8.86 -8.62
C ASP A 134 -3.68 9.45 -8.75
N SER A 135 -2.70 8.75 -8.18
CA SER A 135 -1.29 9.13 -8.28
C SER A 135 -0.69 8.60 -9.58
N HIS A 136 0.05 9.44 -10.31
CA HIS A 136 0.93 8.94 -11.35
C HIS A 136 2.01 8.07 -10.70
N LEU A 137 2.11 6.80 -11.12
CA LEU A 137 3.09 5.86 -10.60
C LEU A 137 4.28 5.68 -11.54
N GLY A 138 4.03 5.59 -12.84
CA GLY A 138 5.02 5.31 -13.86
C GLY A 138 4.38 4.69 -15.10
N HIS A 139 5.04 3.70 -15.70
CA HIS A 139 4.57 3.05 -16.93
C HIS A 139 4.79 1.54 -16.88
N VAL A 140 3.98 0.80 -17.63
CA VAL A 140 4.16 -0.64 -17.84
C VAL A 140 4.64 -0.91 -19.26
N PHE A 141 5.59 -1.87 -19.37
CA PHE A 141 6.24 -2.25 -20.62
C PHE A 141 6.19 -3.78 -20.82
N PRO A 142 6.15 -4.28 -22.09
CA PRO A 142 6.09 -5.70 -22.40
C PRO A 142 7.49 -6.34 -22.52
N ASP A 143 8.48 -5.82 -21.81
CA ASP A 143 9.88 -6.26 -21.83
C ASP A 143 10.37 -6.82 -20.48
N GLY A 144 9.44 -7.25 -19.65
CA GLY A 144 9.73 -7.91 -18.36
C GLY A 144 10.17 -9.38 -18.51
N PRO A 145 10.51 -10.04 -17.38
CA PRO A 145 10.88 -11.45 -17.35
C PRO A 145 9.76 -12.33 -17.89
N LYS A 146 10.03 -13.12 -18.93
CA LYS A 146 9.02 -13.95 -19.61
C LYS A 146 8.44 -15.06 -18.73
N ASP A 147 9.27 -15.62 -17.87
CA ASP A 147 8.91 -16.62 -16.87
C ASP A 147 8.06 -16.06 -15.71
N ARG A 148 7.96 -14.72 -15.61
CA ARG A 148 7.18 -14.02 -14.60
C ARG A 148 6.07 -13.12 -15.22
N GLY A 149 5.54 -13.51 -16.38
CA GLY A 149 4.43 -12.83 -17.04
C GLY A 149 4.80 -11.81 -18.12
N GLY A 150 6.10 -11.51 -18.32
CA GLY A 150 6.60 -10.67 -19.43
C GLY A 150 6.35 -9.18 -19.30
N LEU A 151 5.73 -8.70 -18.21
CA LEU A 151 5.50 -7.28 -17.97
C LEU A 151 6.57 -6.69 -17.03
N ARG A 152 6.87 -5.41 -17.25
CA ARG A 152 7.72 -4.60 -16.38
C ARG A 152 6.96 -3.33 -15.98
N TYR A 153 6.52 -3.28 -14.74
CA TYR A 153 6.00 -2.07 -14.11
C TYR A 153 7.19 -1.23 -13.64
N CYS A 154 7.49 -0.15 -14.36
CA CYS A 154 8.59 0.78 -14.08
C CYS A 154 8.03 1.97 -13.30
N ILE A 155 8.28 1.99 -12.00
CA ILE A 155 7.54 2.83 -11.04
C ILE A 155 8.49 3.81 -10.37
N ASN A 156 8.07 5.09 -10.23
CA ASN A 156 8.81 6.10 -9.50
C ASN A 156 8.87 5.77 -8.00
N SER A 157 10.05 5.79 -7.39
CA SER A 157 10.18 5.69 -5.93
C SER A 157 9.38 6.77 -5.21
N ALA A 158 9.32 7.96 -5.81
CA ALA A 158 8.65 9.12 -5.24
C ALA A 158 7.11 8.96 -5.14
N SER A 159 6.52 7.99 -5.86
CA SER A 159 5.09 7.66 -5.75
C SER A 159 4.79 6.57 -4.73
N LEU A 160 5.83 5.97 -4.14
CA LEU A 160 5.72 4.81 -3.28
C LEU A 160 6.12 5.11 -1.83
N ARG A 161 5.42 4.46 -0.89
CA ARG A 161 5.85 4.25 0.49
C ARG A 161 6.10 2.75 0.68
N PHE A 162 7.20 2.40 1.35
CA PHE A 162 7.51 1.02 1.70
C PHE A 162 7.08 0.73 3.14
N VAL A 163 6.47 -0.45 3.35
CA VAL A 163 6.10 -0.99 4.66
C VAL A 163 6.81 -2.32 4.81
N HIS A 164 7.67 -2.43 5.83
CA HIS A 164 8.40 -3.66 6.11
C HIS A 164 7.44 -4.78 6.56
N VAL A 165 7.78 -6.03 6.29
CA VAL A 165 6.92 -7.19 6.62
C VAL A 165 6.52 -7.23 8.11
N ASP A 166 7.42 -6.84 9.01
CA ASP A 166 7.14 -6.81 10.46
C ASP A 166 6.09 -5.78 10.85
N ASP A 167 5.91 -4.73 10.06
CA ASP A 167 4.96 -3.64 10.30
C ASP A 167 3.64 -3.82 9.54
N MET A 168 3.58 -4.74 8.57
CA MET A 168 2.41 -4.91 7.70
C MET A 168 1.14 -5.23 8.46
N GLU A 169 1.20 -6.07 9.51
CA GLU A 169 0.04 -6.41 10.34
C GLU A 169 -0.49 -5.16 11.08
N ALA A 170 0.41 -4.41 11.70
CA ALA A 170 0.07 -3.20 12.46
C ALA A 170 -0.47 -2.07 11.58
N GLU A 171 0.01 -1.98 10.33
CA GLU A 171 -0.43 -0.97 9.35
C GLU A 171 -1.63 -1.43 8.49
N GLY A 172 -2.24 -2.61 8.78
CA GLY A 172 -3.45 -3.09 8.11
C GLY A 172 -3.20 -3.85 6.80
N TYR A 173 -1.96 -4.17 6.48
CA TYR A 173 -1.58 -4.94 5.29
C TYR A 173 -1.35 -6.43 5.58
N GLY A 174 -1.71 -6.93 6.76
CA GLY A 174 -1.44 -8.29 7.22
C GLY A 174 -1.94 -9.39 6.27
N LYS A 175 -3.08 -9.17 5.58
CA LYS A 175 -3.61 -10.13 4.60
C LYS A 175 -2.63 -10.43 3.45
N TYR A 176 -1.70 -9.52 3.14
CA TYR A 176 -0.74 -9.68 2.06
C TYR A 176 0.53 -10.42 2.48
N VAL A 177 0.77 -10.61 3.78
CA VAL A 177 1.92 -11.39 4.28
C VAL A 177 1.84 -12.84 3.80
N ALA A 178 0.64 -13.41 3.70
CA ALA A 178 0.43 -14.76 3.21
C ALA A 178 0.79 -14.96 1.72
N LEU A 179 0.88 -13.88 0.96
CA LEU A 179 1.24 -13.91 -0.47
C LEU A 179 2.76 -13.79 -0.71
N MET A 180 3.53 -13.55 0.36
CA MET A 180 4.98 -13.42 0.27
C MET A 180 5.64 -14.82 0.36
N GLY A 181 6.61 -15.08 -0.51
CA GLY A 181 7.33 -16.35 -0.56
C GLY A 181 6.70 -17.42 -1.43
N GLU A 182 5.67 -17.08 -2.24
CA GLU A 182 5.06 -17.97 -3.23
C GLU A 182 5.76 -17.94 -4.61
#